data_b6c9675f93999ef6311c273a9d6beb5b
#
_entry.id   b6c9675f93999ef6311c273a9d6beb5b
#
_cell.length_a   1.000
_cell.length_b   1.000
_cell.length_c   1.000
_cell.angle_alpha   90.00
_cell.angle_beta   90.00
_cell.angle_gamma   90.00
#
_symmetry.space_group_name_H-M   'P 1'
#
loop_
_entity.id
_entity.type
_entity.pdbx_description
1 polymer ?
#
loop_
_entity_poly.entity_id
_entity_poly.type
_entity_poly.pdbx_seq_one_letter_code
_entity_poly.pdbx_strand_id
1 'polypeptide(L)'
;MASIQISPEHNIPKIIEILGLEPGGYRPAEYYRFEGGHLHVDGVTQEQLEEAWAIYNNNIEDYLLIPTKDHRKEELSRQTAEDIAEKYPVFRQQMFQALYSEARANGWDNRAQYIGSLLDWIKSVAGMAIMKEEEVDAVGTVEEINGVVLDLSSFDASDPEITIKEAINISD
;
A
#
# COMPACT_ATOMS: atom_id res chain seq x y z
N MET A 1 -24.01 30.08 4.88
CA MET A 1 -23.35 28.86 4.34
C MET A 1 -22.23 29.31 3.41
N ALA A 2 -20.98 29.03 3.76
CA ALA A 2 -19.82 29.25 2.92
C ALA A 2 -19.63 28.06 1.98
N SER A 3 -18.97 28.26 0.84
CA SER A 3 -18.75 27.17 -0.13
C SER A 3 -17.43 27.36 -0.87
N ILE A 4 -16.71 26.26 -1.10
CA ILE A 4 -15.47 26.24 -1.86
C ILE A 4 -15.42 25.04 -2.80
N GLN A 5 -14.87 25.21 -3.98
CA GLN A 5 -14.67 24.12 -4.94
C GLN A 5 -13.46 23.29 -4.52
N ILE A 6 -13.65 21.98 -4.35
CA ILE A 6 -12.58 21.04 -4.00
C ILE A 6 -12.81 19.72 -4.73
N SER A 7 -11.76 18.92 -4.87
CA SER A 7 -11.85 17.56 -5.38
C SER A 7 -12.19 16.57 -4.24
N PRO A 8 -12.88 15.45 -4.53
CA PRO A 8 -13.28 14.47 -3.51
C PRO A 8 -12.11 13.76 -2.81
N GLU A 9 -10.91 13.75 -3.41
CA GLU A 9 -9.70 13.19 -2.80
C GLU A 9 -9.14 14.01 -1.63
N HIS A 10 -9.54 15.31 -1.51
CA HIS A 10 -9.07 16.14 -0.40
C HIS A 10 -9.60 15.65 0.95
N ASN A 11 -8.75 15.79 1.96
CA ASN A 11 -9.08 15.42 3.34
C ASN A 11 -10.05 16.44 3.95
N ILE A 12 -11.35 16.32 3.65
CA ILE A 12 -12.40 17.21 4.16
C ILE A 12 -12.39 17.31 5.69
N PRO A 13 -12.28 16.21 6.48
CA PRO A 13 -12.13 16.27 7.93
C PRO A 13 -11.02 17.20 8.38
N LYS A 14 -9.89 17.23 7.69
CA LYS A 14 -8.77 18.12 8.03
C LYS A 14 -9.07 19.59 7.77
N ILE A 15 -9.80 19.91 6.71
CA ILE A 15 -10.26 21.28 6.43
C ILE A 15 -11.22 21.74 7.54
N ILE A 16 -12.11 20.88 7.98
CA ILE A 16 -13.07 21.16 9.08
C ILE A 16 -12.34 21.37 10.40
N GLU A 17 -11.29 20.58 10.68
CA GLU A 17 -10.41 20.76 11.84
C GLU A 17 -9.71 22.13 11.84
N ILE A 18 -9.17 22.57 10.69
CA ILE A 18 -8.52 23.86 10.52
C ILE A 18 -9.51 25.02 10.80
N LEU A 19 -10.78 24.84 10.45
CA LEU A 19 -11.86 25.78 10.79
C LEU A 19 -12.18 25.84 12.29
N GLY A 20 -11.56 25.00 13.12
CA GLY A 20 -11.88 24.86 14.54
C GLY A 20 -13.20 24.15 14.83
N LEU A 21 -13.73 23.43 13.85
CA LEU A 21 -14.92 22.61 13.98
C LEU A 21 -14.49 21.15 14.23
N GLU A 22 -15.25 20.43 15.06
CA GLU A 22 -14.93 19.02 15.36
C GLU A 22 -15.32 18.11 14.16
N PRO A 23 -14.35 17.48 13.46
CA PRO A 23 -14.66 16.63 12.31
C PRO A 23 -15.39 15.33 12.69
N GLY A 24 -15.38 14.95 13.96
CA GLY A 24 -15.97 13.73 14.51
C GLY A 24 -17.13 13.95 15.48
N GLY A 25 -17.67 15.15 15.58
CA GLY A 25 -18.85 15.43 16.42
C GLY A 25 -20.02 14.53 16.06
N TYR A 26 -20.92 14.32 17.03
CA TYR A 26 -22.05 13.36 16.94
C TYR A 26 -23.02 13.62 15.76
N ARG A 27 -22.81 14.70 14.99
CA ARG A 27 -23.60 15.10 13.80
C ARG A 27 -22.74 15.82 12.73
N PRO A 28 -21.78 15.13 12.08
CA PRO A 28 -20.93 15.77 11.05
C PRO A 28 -21.74 16.33 9.87
N ALA A 29 -22.87 15.73 9.52
CA ALA A 29 -23.73 16.17 8.42
C ALA A 29 -24.51 17.47 8.69
N GLU A 30 -24.50 18.00 9.92
CA GLU A 30 -25.19 19.26 10.25
C GLU A 30 -24.38 20.51 9.93
N TYR A 31 -23.05 20.38 9.82
CA TYR A 31 -22.16 21.53 9.64
C TYR A 31 -21.55 21.63 8.26
N TYR A 32 -21.39 20.51 7.55
CA TYR A 32 -20.83 20.52 6.22
C TYR A 32 -21.41 19.42 5.32
N ARG A 33 -21.41 19.69 4.02
CA ARG A 33 -21.73 18.72 2.98
C ARG A 33 -20.85 18.90 1.77
N PHE A 34 -20.54 17.80 1.11
CA PHE A 34 -19.85 17.81 -0.17
C PHE A 34 -20.85 17.47 -1.27
N GLU A 35 -21.08 18.39 -2.19
CA GLU A 35 -22.07 18.24 -3.24
C GLU A 35 -21.61 18.97 -4.52
N GLY A 36 -21.65 18.30 -5.67
CA GLY A 36 -21.32 18.90 -6.95
C GLY A 36 -19.88 19.41 -7.05
N GLY A 37 -18.91 18.80 -6.36
CA GLY A 37 -17.52 19.25 -6.34
C GLY A 37 -17.28 20.47 -5.41
N HIS A 38 -18.21 20.76 -4.52
CA HIS A 38 -18.11 21.86 -3.58
C HIS A 38 -18.27 21.37 -2.14
N LEU A 39 -17.38 21.83 -1.28
CA LEU A 39 -17.55 21.77 0.17
C LEU A 39 -18.38 22.94 0.64
N HIS A 40 -19.53 22.68 1.22
CA HIS A 40 -20.40 23.66 1.84
C HIS A 40 -20.26 23.54 3.36
N VAL A 41 -20.04 24.68 4.06
CA VAL A 41 -19.88 24.69 5.51
C VAL A 41 -20.81 25.74 6.11
N ASP A 42 -21.62 25.32 7.09
CA ASP A 42 -22.51 26.19 7.85
C ASP A 42 -21.81 26.78 9.09
N GLY A 43 -22.22 27.95 9.50
CA GLY A 43 -21.69 28.62 10.70
C GLY A 43 -20.36 29.32 10.53
N VAL A 44 -19.77 29.30 9.32
CA VAL A 44 -18.54 30.03 9.00
C VAL A 44 -18.77 31.07 7.90
N THR A 45 -17.91 32.08 7.85
CA THR A 45 -17.90 33.06 6.76
C THR A 45 -17.15 32.49 5.55
N GLN A 46 -17.38 33.09 4.37
CA GLN A 46 -16.65 32.75 3.15
C GLN A 46 -15.14 32.94 3.33
N GLU A 47 -14.76 34.05 3.96
CA GLU A 47 -13.35 34.40 4.23
C GLU A 47 -12.67 33.34 5.14
N GLN A 48 -13.36 32.89 6.20
CA GLN A 48 -12.84 31.83 7.07
C GLN A 48 -12.62 30.51 6.32
N LEU A 49 -13.54 30.14 5.43
CA LEU A 49 -13.40 28.92 4.64
C LEU A 49 -12.26 29.02 3.63
N GLU A 50 -12.10 30.19 2.98
CA GLU A 50 -10.99 30.45 2.05
C GLU A 50 -9.64 30.46 2.77
N GLU A 51 -9.55 31.02 3.98
CA GLU A 51 -8.35 30.99 4.81
C GLU A 51 -7.98 29.55 5.23
N ALA A 52 -8.96 28.76 5.70
CA ALA A 52 -8.73 27.35 6.05
C ALA A 52 -8.29 26.55 4.83
N TRP A 53 -8.87 26.78 3.67
CA TRP A 53 -8.46 26.17 2.42
C TRP A 53 -7.03 26.57 2.02
N ALA A 54 -6.66 27.83 2.17
CA ALA A 54 -5.29 28.28 1.91
C ALA A 54 -4.27 27.60 2.84
N ILE A 55 -4.60 27.47 4.15
CA ILE A 55 -3.77 26.74 5.11
C ILE A 55 -3.64 25.27 4.70
N TYR A 56 -4.75 24.62 4.34
CA TYR A 56 -4.75 23.24 3.88
C TYR A 56 -3.85 23.05 2.65
N ASN A 57 -4.01 23.89 1.62
CA ASN A 57 -3.23 23.80 0.39
C ASN A 57 -1.73 24.07 0.61
N ASN A 58 -1.38 24.96 1.52
CA ASN A 58 0.03 25.21 1.86
C ASN A 58 0.69 24.02 2.57
N ASN A 59 -0.11 23.08 3.09
CA ASN A 59 0.33 21.89 3.78
C ASN A 59 -0.21 20.60 3.10
N ILE A 60 -0.52 20.67 1.81
CA ILE A 60 -1.16 19.56 1.08
C ILE A 60 -0.31 18.29 1.08
N GLU A 61 1.02 18.43 1.12
CA GLU A 61 1.94 17.32 1.21
C GLU A 61 1.69 16.51 2.50
N ASP A 62 1.65 17.19 3.65
CA ASP A 62 1.44 16.55 4.95
C ASP A 62 0.00 16.03 5.14
N TYR A 63 -0.99 16.74 4.58
CA TYR A 63 -2.40 16.45 4.86
C TYR A 63 -3.05 15.51 3.86
N LEU A 64 -2.48 15.36 2.68
CA LEU A 64 -3.02 14.53 1.63
C LEU A 64 -1.98 13.58 1.03
N LEU A 65 -0.86 14.10 0.52
CA LEU A 65 0.07 13.28 -0.27
C LEU A 65 0.78 12.22 0.57
N ILE A 66 1.35 12.60 1.73
CA ILE A 66 2.03 11.63 2.61
C ILE A 66 1.07 10.52 3.07
N PRO A 67 -0.12 10.81 3.64
CA PRO A 67 -1.06 9.77 4.03
C PRO A 67 -1.49 8.87 2.86
N THR A 68 -1.67 9.44 1.66
CA THR A 68 -2.04 8.67 0.46
C THR A 68 -0.91 7.75 0.03
N LYS A 69 0.34 8.24 0.02
CA LYS A 69 1.53 7.43 -0.27
C LYS A 69 1.68 6.28 0.72
N ASP A 70 1.57 6.56 2.02
CA ASP A 70 1.69 5.54 3.05
C ASP A 70 0.63 4.46 2.91
N HIS A 71 -0.63 4.84 2.69
CA HIS A 71 -1.71 3.89 2.44
C HIS A 71 -1.46 3.04 1.20
N ARG A 72 -0.99 3.65 0.09
CA ARG A 72 -0.68 2.92 -1.14
C ARG A 72 0.47 1.93 -0.96
N LYS A 73 1.52 2.31 -0.25
CA LYS A 73 2.64 1.41 0.08
C LYS A 73 2.18 0.21 0.92
N GLU A 74 1.37 0.46 1.96
CA GLU A 74 0.78 -0.62 2.76
C GLU A 74 -0.06 -1.58 1.91
N GLU A 75 -0.86 -1.05 0.97
CA GLU A 75 -1.68 -1.85 0.07
C GLU A 75 -0.82 -2.71 -0.88
N LEU A 76 0.23 -2.15 -1.48
CA LEU A 76 1.16 -2.88 -2.34
C LEU A 76 1.88 -4.00 -1.58
N SER A 77 2.38 -3.72 -0.37
CA SER A 77 3.00 -4.71 0.50
C SER A 77 2.03 -5.82 0.90
N ARG A 78 0.79 -5.46 1.26
CA ARG A 78 -0.25 -6.43 1.61
C ARG A 78 -0.60 -7.33 0.42
N GLN A 79 -0.84 -6.74 -0.75
CA GLN A 79 -1.14 -7.49 -1.98
C GLN A 79 -0.02 -8.48 -2.31
N THR A 80 1.23 -8.04 -2.25
CA THR A 80 2.39 -8.91 -2.48
C THR A 80 2.43 -10.08 -1.50
N ALA A 81 2.19 -9.82 -0.22
CA ALA A 81 2.18 -10.87 0.79
C ALA A 81 1.03 -11.88 0.58
N GLU A 82 -0.14 -11.41 0.17
CA GLU A 82 -1.30 -12.24 -0.16
C GLU A 82 -1.02 -13.12 -1.40
N ASP A 83 -0.46 -12.56 -2.47
CA ASP A 83 -0.12 -13.28 -3.69
C ASP A 83 0.93 -14.38 -3.43
N ILE A 84 1.98 -14.08 -2.65
CA ILE A 84 2.95 -15.08 -2.21
C ILE A 84 2.28 -16.16 -1.35
N ALA A 85 1.43 -15.77 -0.40
CA ALA A 85 0.78 -16.71 0.52
C ALA A 85 -0.27 -17.59 -0.14
N GLU A 86 -0.91 -17.15 -1.22
CA GLU A 86 -1.84 -17.94 -2.01
C GLU A 86 -1.12 -19.15 -2.63
N LYS A 87 0.05 -18.95 -3.21
CA LYS A 87 0.87 -20.02 -3.80
C LYS A 87 1.63 -20.83 -2.75
N TYR A 88 2.26 -20.12 -1.83
CA TYR A 88 3.12 -20.66 -0.77
C TYR A 88 2.69 -20.17 0.61
N PRO A 89 1.67 -20.79 1.23
CA PRO A 89 1.23 -20.43 2.58
C PRO A 89 2.39 -20.36 3.58
N VAL A 90 2.31 -19.44 4.53
CA VAL A 90 3.41 -19.09 5.47
C VAL A 90 4.04 -20.34 6.11
N PHE A 91 3.24 -21.33 6.53
CA PHE A 91 3.77 -22.56 7.11
C PHE A 91 4.65 -23.34 6.12
N ARG A 92 4.29 -23.36 4.81
CA ARG A 92 5.12 -23.99 3.76
C ARG A 92 6.42 -23.24 3.55
N GLN A 93 6.38 -21.93 3.53
CA GLN A 93 7.59 -21.10 3.45
C GLN A 93 8.56 -21.42 4.60
N GLN A 94 8.05 -21.56 5.84
CA GLN A 94 8.85 -21.93 7.01
C GLN A 94 9.44 -23.34 6.87
N MET A 95 8.67 -24.30 6.33
CA MET A 95 9.19 -25.64 6.05
C MET A 95 10.30 -25.62 4.99
N PHE A 96 10.13 -24.88 3.91
CA PHE A 96 11.17 -24.74 2.89
C PHE A 96 12.44 -24.09 3.46
N GLN A 97 12.32 -23.09 4.32
CA GLN A 97 13.48 -22.48 5.00
C GLN A 97 14.21 -23.49 5.89
N ALA A 98 13.47 -24.33 6.64
CA ALA A 98 14.05 -25.37 7.47
C ALA A 98 14.77 -26.43 6.62
N LEU A 99 14.13 -26.93 5.56
CA LEU A 99 14.72 -27.90 4.64
C LEU A 99 15.94 -27.35 3.91
N TYR A 100 15.91 -26.07 3.52
CA TYR A 100 17.06 -25.39 2.92
C TYR A 100 18.25 -25.33 3.88
N SER A 101 17.98 -24.94 5.13
CA SER A 101 19.01 -24.85 6.17
C SER A 101 19.63 -26.21 6.48
N GLU A 102 18.79 -27.27 6.55
CA GLU A 102 19.23 -28.66 6.72
C GLU A 102 20.09 -29.11 5.54
N ALA A 103 19.65 -28.87 4.30
CA ALA A 103 20.38 -29.24 3.10
C ALA A 103 21.76 -28.56 3.06
N ARG A 104 21.82 -27.27 3.39
CA ARG A 104 23.10 -26.53 3.47
C ARG A 104 24.03 -27.07 4.55
N ALA A 105 23.50 -27.42 5.72
CA ALA A 105 24.27 -27.97 6.83
C ALA A 105 24.88 -29.36 6.53
N ASN A 106 24.18 -30.16 5.73
CA ASN A 106 24.59 -31.51 5.36
C ASN A 106 25.36 -31.61 4.02
N GLY A 107 25.54 -30.49 3.30
CA GLY A 107 26.20 -30.47 1.99
C GLY A 107 25.36 -31.10 0.87
N TRP A 108 24.04 -31.08 1.00
CA TRP A 108 23.09 -31.59 0.00
C TRP A 108 22.83 -30.47 -1.04
N ASP A 109 23.76 -30.35 -1.97
CA ASP A 109 23.81 -29.19 -2.88
C ASP A 109 22.64 -29.19 -3.86
N ASN A 110 22.23 -30.35 -4.42
CA ASN A 110 21.10 -30.42 -5.35
C ASN A 110 19.78 -29.99 -4.66
N ARG A 111 19.55 -30.47 -3.43
CA ARG A 111 18.37 -30.11 -2.63
C ARG A 111 18.40 -28.65 -2.26
N ALA A 112 19.55 -28.12 -1.82
CA ALA A 112 19.72 -26.73 -1.48
C ALA A 112 19.47 -25.82 -2.71
N GLN A 113 19.96 -26.17 -3.88
CA GLN A 113 19.72 -25.43 -5.12
C GLN A 113 18.24 -25.42 -5.51
N TYR A 114 17.58 -26.59 -5.42
CA TYR A 114 16.16 -26.71 -5.75
C TYR A 114 15.29 -25.85 -4.84
N ILE A 115 15.46 -25.92 -3.53
CA ILE A 115 14.70 -25.11 -2.58
C ILE A 115 15.11 -23.63 -2.69
N GLY A 116 16.39 -23.37 -2.94
CA GLY A 116 16.93 -22.02 -3.12
C GLY A 116 16.22 -21.24 -4.24
N SER A 117 15.88 -21.90 -5.35
CA SER A 117 15.16 -21.26 -6.47
C SER A 117 13.80 -20.71 -6.05
N LEU A 118 13.07 -21.38 -5.15
CA LEU A 118 11.82 -20.87 -4.59
C LEU A 118 12.06 -19.67 -3.68
N LEU A 119 13.03 -19.76 -2.79
CA LEU A 119 13.33 -18.67 -1.87
C LEU A 119 13.79 -17.42 -2.63
N ASP A 120 14.50 -17.57 -3.73
CA ASP A 120 14.92 -16.48 -4.59
C ASP A 120 13.75 -15.91 -5.40
N TRP A 121 12.81 -16.76 -5.84
CA TRP A 121 11.57 -16.30 -6.45
C TRP A 121 10.74 -15.44 -5.45
N ILE A 122 10.53 -15.93 -4.22
CA ILE A 122 9.82 -15.16 -3.16
C ILE A 122 10.50 -13.81 -2.92
N LYS A 123 11.82 -13.76 -2.83
CA LYS A 123 12.58 -12.51 -2.67
C LYS A 123 12.42 -11.57 -3.85
N SER A 124 12.39 -12.11 -5.07
CA SER A 124 12.20 -11.31 -6.28
C SER A 124 10.83 -10.69 -6.34
N VAL A 125 9.77 -11.42 -5.97
CA VAL A 125 8.41 -10.91 -5.86
C VAL A 125 8.32 -9.83 -4.78
N ALA A 126 8.89 -10.07 -3.59
CA ALA A 126 8.94 -9.06 -2.52
C ALA A 126 9.75 -7.82 -2.94
N GLY A 127 10.83 -8.01 -3.71
CA GLY A 127 11.64 -6.91 -4.26
C GLY A 127 10.84 -6.01 -5.21
N MET A 128 9.88 -6.56 -5.96
CA MET A 128 9.00 -5.77 -6.82
C MET A 128 8.13 -4.81 -6.01
N ALA A 129 7.62 -5.24 -4.85
CA ALA A 129 6.85 -4.35 -3.97
C ALA A 129 7.69 -3.15 -3.54
N ILE A 130 8.94 -3.39 -3.12
CA ILE A 130 9.86 -2.32 -2.71
C ILE A 130 10.09 -1.33 -3.86
N MET A 131 10.31 -1.82 -5.09
CA MET A 131 10.45 -0.94 -6.26
C MET A 131 9.19 -0.11 -6.53
N LYS A 132 8.01 -0.69 -6.32
CA LYS A 132 6.74 0.02 -6.46
C LYS A 132 6.50 1.03 -5.33
N GLU A 133 6.95 0.76 -4.13
CA GLU A 133 6.95 1.72 -3.02
C GLU A 133 7.86 2.93 -3.31
N GLU A 134 9.04 2.70 -3.91
CA GLU A 134 9.93 3.78 -4.38
C GLU A 134 9.28 4.61 -5.51
N GLU A 135 8.53 3.96 -6.42
CA GLU A 135 7.76 4.65 -7.46
C GLU A 135 6.67 5.53 -6.85
N VAL A 136 5.94 5.04 -5.84
CA VAL A 136 4.96 5.83 -5.07
C VAL A 136 5.60 7.06 -4.42
N ASP A 137 6.81 6.92 -3.87
CA ASP A 137 7.52 8.06 -3.26
C ASP A 137 7.92 9.13 -4.28
N ALA A 138 8.22 8.71 -5.53
CA ALA A 138 8.68 9.60 -6.59
C ALA A 138 7.59 10.45 -7.24
N VAL A 139 6.31 10.06 -7.12
CA VAL A 139 5.20 10.77 -7.78
C VAL A 139 4.61 11.86 -6.87
N GLY A 140 3.98 12.87 -7.48
CA GLY A 140 3.57 14.11 -6.80
C GLY A 140 2.07 14.36 -6.75
N THR A 141 1.24 13.51 -7.34
CA THR A 141 -0.22 13.68 -7.35
C THR A 141 -0.94 12.43 -6.88
N VAL A 142 -2.15 12.59 -6.34
CA VAL A 142 -3.01 11.47 -5.92
C VAL A 142 -3.31 10.53 -7.07
N GLU A 143 -3.53 11.05 -8.28
CA GLU A 143 -3.80 10.25 -9.48
C GLU A 143 -2.59 9.37 -9.84
N GLU A 144 -1.38 9.95 -9.83
CA GLU A 144 -0.15 9.20 -10.09
C GLU A 144 0.10 8.14 -8.99
N ILE A 145 -0.11 8.47 -7.70
CA ILE A 145 0.03 7.54 -6.59
C ILE A 145 -0.90 6.32 -6.79
N ASN A 146 -2.17 6.57 -7.12
CA ASN A 146 -3.15 5.50 -7.36
C ASN A 146 -2.88 4.73 -8.66
N GLY A 147 -2.17 5.34 -9.61
CA GLY A 147 -1.74 4.72 -10.87
C GLY A 147 -0.59 3.73 -10.71
N VAL A 148 0.15 3.75 -9.60
CA VAL A 148 1.21 2.77 -9.33
C VAL A 148 0.57 1.43 -9.00
N VAL A 149 0.71 0.44 -9.87
CA VAL A 149 0.12 -0.89 -9.72
C VAL A 149 1.19 -1.97 -9.66
N LEU A 150 0.90 -3.03 -8.92
CA LEU A 150 1.72 -4.24 -8.88
C LEU A 150 1.26 -5.16 -10.02
N ASP A 151 2.19 -5.50 -10.92
CA ASP A 151 1.98 -6.51 -11.97
C ASP A 151 2.96 -7.66 -11.75
N LEU A 152 2.44 -8.78 -11.28
CA LEU A 152 3.20 -10.00 -11.00
C LEU A 152 3.12 -11.04 -12.12
N SER A 153 2.52 -10.73 -13.26
CA SER A 153 2.31 -11.70 -14.38
C SER A 153 3.62 -12.32 -14.87
N SER A 154 4.71 -11.56 -14.89
CA SER A 154 6.04 -12.08 -15.25
C SER A 154 6.63 -13.03 -14.21
N PHE A 155 6.27 -12.86 -12.94
CA PHE A 155 6.69 -13.73 -11.84
C PHE A 155 5.87 -15.01 -11.80
N ASP A 156 4.57 -14.95 -12.15
CA ASP A 156 3.73 -16.13 -12.28
C ASP A 156 4.29 -17.12 -13.29
N ALA A 157 4.79 -16.62 -14.42
CA ALA A 157 5.41 -17.44 -15.45
C ALA A 157 6.78 -18.04 -15.05
N SER A 158 7.44 -17.45 -14.05
CA SER A 158 8.76 -17.90 -13.55
C SER A 158 8.69 -18.64 -12.21
N ASP A 159 7.48 -18.88 -11.68
CA ASP A 159 7.28 -19.64 -10.45
C ASP A 159 7.87 -21.06 -10.63
N PRO A 160 8.79 -21.48 -9.75
CA PRO A 160 9.41 -22.82 -9.85
C PRO A 160 8.47 -23.97 -9.48
N GLU A 161 7.23 -23.69 -9.03
CA GLU A 161 6.19 -24.68 -8.69
C GLU A 161 6.65 -25.82 -7.76
N ILE A 162 7.48 -25.48 -6.76
CA ILE A 162 8.12 -26.44 -5.87
C ILE A 162 7.15 -27.02 -4.83
N THR A 163 7.13 -28.33 -4.67
CA THR A 163 6.41 -29.02 -3.61
C THR A 163 7.33 -29.51 -2.49
N ILE A 164 6.80 -29.56 -1.26
CA ILE A 164 7.53 -30.12 -0.10
C ILE A 164 7.93 -31.57 -0.35
N LYS A 165 7.04 -32.34 -1.00
CA LYS A 165 7.31 -33.77 -1.33
C LYS A 165 8.51 -33.91 -2.25
N GLU A 166 8.62 -33.10 -3.27
CA GLU A 166 9.76 -33.09 -4.19
C GLU A 166 11.02 -32.64 -3.45
N ALA A 167 10.95 -31.56 -2.69
CA ALA A 167 12.09 -31.06 -1.91
C ALA A 167 12.68 -32.12 -0.94
N ILE A 168 11.86 -32.97 -0.33
CA ILE A 168 12.30 -34.04 0.56
C ILE A 168 12.95 -35.19 -0.23
N ASN A 169 12.47 -35.49 -1.43
CA ASN A 169 12.88 -36.68 -2.23
C ASN A 169 14.02 -36.42 -3.20
N ILE A 170 14.56 -35.20 -3.30
CA ILE A 170 15.73 -34.94 -4.13
C ILE A 170 16.94 -35.69 -3.58
N SER A 171 17.56 -36.48 -4.48
CA SER A 171 18.81 -37.15 -4.19
C SER A 171 19.99 -36.23 -4.45
N ASP A 172 20.96 -36.27 -3.57
CA ASP A 172 22.23 -35.58 -3.73
C ASP A 172 23.26 -36.43 -4.46
#